data_44b7cd53e37ea9bf7fcdd35c236bd3b6
#
_entry.id   44b7cd53e37ea9bf7fcdd35c236bd3b6
#
_cell.length_a   1.000
_cell.length_b   1.000
_cell.length_c   1.000
_cell.angle_alpha   90.00
_cell.angle_beta   90.00
_cell.angle_gamma   90.00
#
_symmetry.space_group_name_H-M   'P 1'
#
loop_
_entity.id
_entity.type
_entity.pdbx_description
1 polymer ?
#
loop_
_entity_poly.entity_id
_entity_poly.type
_entity_poly.pdbx_seq_one_letter_code
_entity_poly.pdbx_strand_id
1 'polypeptide(L)'
;MQSRDYIFWEVDVQVDFMLPDGKLYVPGAEKLLPNIRKLTGAARRGEVFLVSHGCFHSANDPEFKQFPPHCLKGTPGAEFVPEALAEHFVRVENDINARLLENLFEYQQIILEKQTLDIFETCHADALLHRLNQAAEFVVFGVVTEYCVRCAVEGLLKRKRRVAVVRDAIETLAPEVGDKTLTELQNLGATLVTTEEILAKLTQSRA
;
A
#
# COMPACT_ATOMS: atom_id res chain seq x y z
N MET A 1 -11.07 20.81 7.35
CA MET A 1 -10.49 19.49 7.03
C MET A 1 -11.64 18.58 6.67
N GLN A 2 -11.79 18.16 5.42
CA GLN A 2 -12.79 17.13 5.08
C GLN A 2 -12.32 15.82 5.73
N SER A 3 -13.10 15.31 6.69
CA SER A 3 -12.93 13.97 7.25
C SER A 3 -13.18 12.98 6.12
N ARG A 4 -12.13 12.43 5.57
CA ARG A 4 -12.27 11.35 4.58
C ARG A 4 -12.61 10.07 5.31
N ASP A 5 -13.70 9.44 4.95
CA ASP A 5 -14.18 8.21 5.59
C ASP A 5 -13.36 6.98 5.17
N TYR A 6 -12.60 7.11 4.07
CA TYR A 6 -11.74 6.07 3.52
C TYR A 6 -10.33 6.62 3.29
N ILE A 7 -9.33 5.84 3.70
CA ILE A 7 -7.91 6.01 3.40
C ILE A 7 -7.48 4.80 2.59
N PHE A 8 -6.99 5.01 1.38
CA PHE A 8 -6.45 3.92 0.58
C PHE A 8 -5.00 3.67 0.99
N TRP A 9 -4.64 2.40 1.12
CA TRP A 9 -3.34 1.96 1.61
C TRP A 9 -2.74 0.96 0.62
N GLU A 10 -1.84 1.46 -0.22
CA GLU A 10 -1.22 0.75 -1.33
C GLU A 10 0.13 0.17 -0.91
N VAL A 11 0.36 -1.10 -1.24
CA VAL A 11 1.48 -1.90 -0.77
C VAL A 11 2.34 -2.36 -1.94
N ASP A 12 3.58 -1.85 -2.03
CA ASP A 12 4.66 -2.34 -2.90
C ASP A 12 4.28 -2.50 -4.40
N VAL A 13 3.51 -1.56 -4.94
CA VAL A 13 3.10 -1.57 -6.36
C VAL A 13 4.22 -0.99 -7.23
N GLN A 14 5.41 -1.62 -7.13
CA GLN A 14 6.65 -1.21 -7.78
C GLN A 14 6.99 -2.12 -8.97
N VAL A 15 7.76 -1.60 -9.92
CA VAL A 15 8.14 -2.28 -11.17
C VAL A 15 8.73 -3.67 -10.91
N ASP A 16 9.65 -3.80 -9.95
CA ASP A 16 10.32 -5.07 -9.64
C ASP A 16 9.38 -6.17 -9.13
N PHE A 17 8.22 -5.81 -8.56
CA PHE A 17 7.21 -6.77 -8.11
C PHE A 17 6.10 -6.99 -9.14
N MET A 18 5.70 -5.94 -9.86
CA MET A 18 4.49 -5.93 -10.66
C MET A 18 4.68 -6.39 -12.10
N LEU A 19 5.89 -6.26 -12.66
CA LEU A 19 6.12 -6.53 -14.08
C LEU A 19 6.97 -7.79 -14.30
N PRO A 20 6.73 -8.56 -15.37
CA PRO A 20 7.41 -9.83 -15.63
C PRO A 20 8.95 -9.75 -15.68
N ASP A 21 9.50 -8.59 -16.07
CA ASP A 21 10.96 -8.35 -16.11
C ASP A 21 11.51 -7.84 -14.76
N GLY A 22 10.67 -7.71 -13.74
CA GLY A 22 11.05 -7.26 -12.39
C GLY A 22 11.94 -8.25 -11.66
N LYS A 23 12.81 -7.74 -10.79
CA LYS A 23 13.83 -8.55 -10.10
C LYS A 23 13.25 -9.49 -9.05
N LEU A 24 12.06 -9.19 -8.54
CA LEU A 24 11.33 -10.03 -7.59
C LEU A 24 9.84 -10.09 -8.01
N TYR A 25 9.64 -10.35 -9.31
CA TYR A 25 8.31 -10.39 -9.90
C TYR A 25 7.38 -11.39 -9.21
N VAL A 26 6.18 -10.91 -8.90
CA VAL A 26 5.07 -11.70 -8.35
C VAL A 26 4.22 -12.22 -9.51
N PRO A 27 4.21 -13.52 -9.79
CA PRO A 27 3.49 -14.07 -10.94
C PRO A 27 2.01 -13.68 -10.94
N GLY A 28 1.57 -12.96 -11.97
CA GLY A 28 0.17 -12.51 -12.09
C GLY A 28 -0.10 -11.10 -11.57
N ALA A 29 0.84 -10.45 -10.90
CA ALA A 29 0.64 -9.11 -10.35
C ALA A 29 0.29 -8.06 -11.41
N GLU A 30 0.77 -8.21 -12.65
CA GLU A 30 0.40 -7.32 -13.76
C GLU A 30 -1.10 -7.31 -14.06
N LYS A 31 -1.82 -8.37 -13.70
CA LYS A 31 -3.28 -8.46 -13.87
C LYS A 31 -4.06 -7.56 -12.90
N LEU A 32 -3.41 -7.13 -11.82
CA LEU A 32 -4.00 -6.20 -10.84
C LEU A 32 -4.04 -4.75 -11.37
N LEU A 33 -3.19 -4.41 -12.34
CA LEU A 33 -3.00 -3.03 -12.82
C LEU A 33 -4.31 -2.32 -13.21
N PRO A 34 -5.29 -2.95 -13.88
CA PRO A 34 -6.57 -2.31 -14.17
C PRO A 34 -7.35 -1.91 -12.92
N ASN A 35 -7.35 -2.73 -11.86
CA ASN A 35 -8.03 -2.44 -10.60
C ASN A 35 -7.25 -1.40 -9.78
N ILE A 36 -5.93 -1.51 -9.71
CA ILE A 36 -5.06 -0.50 -9.09
C ILE A 36 -5.29 0.87 -9.72
N ARG A 37 -5.32 0.96 -11.05
CA ARG A 37 -5.63 2.22 -11.76
C ARG A 37 -6.98 2.81 -11.36
N LYS A 38 -8.02 2.00 -11.16
CA LYS A 38 -9.34 2.47 -10.70
C LYS A 38 -9.27 3.01 -9.27
N LEU A 39 -8.57 2.30 -8.37
CA LEU A 39 -8.39 2.71 -6.98
C LEU A 39 -7.58 4.01 -6.88
N THR A 40 -6.42 4.07 -7.52
CA THR A 40 -5.60 5.30 -7.59
C THR A 40 -6.35 6.44 -8.26
N GLY A 41 -7.21 6.12 -9.24
CA GLY A 41 -8.11 7.07 -9.89
C GLY A 41 -9.04 7.80 -8.90
N ALA A 42 -9.48 7.13 -7.83
CA ALA A 42 -10.25 7.79 -6.77
C ALA A 42 -9.42 8.84 -6.02
N ALA A 43 -8.13 8.58 -5.79
CA ALA A 43 -7.22 9.59 -5.21
C ALA A 43 -6.97 10.75 -6.18
N ARG A 44 -6.77 10.48 -7.46
CA ARG A 44 -6.63 11.54 -8.51
C ARG A 44 -7.83 12.46 -8.55
N ARG A 45 -9.05 11.95 -8.34
CA ARG A 45 -10.28 12.74 -8.25
C ARG A 45 -10.49 13.42 -6.88
N GLY A 46 -9.55 13.26 -5.94
CA GLY A 46 -9.64 13.81 -4.58
C GLY A 46 -10.70 13.13 -3.70
N GLU A 47 -11.15 11.95 -4.06
CA GLU A 47 -12.19 11.20 -3.36
C GLU A 47 -11.68 10.54 -2.08
N VAL A 48 -10.43 10.09 -2.10
CA VAL A 48 -9.72 9.49 -0.98
C VAL A 48 -8.34 10.11 -0.83
N PHE A 49 -7.70 9.87 0.30
CA PHE A 49 -6.27 10.09 0.45
C PHE A 49 -5.56 8.76 0.26
N LEU A 50 -4.51 8.75 -0.58
CA LEU A 50 -3.73 7.56 -0.86
C LEU A 50 -2.44 7.58 -0.05
N VAL A 51 -2.24 6.56 0.75
CA VAL A 51 -0.96 6.25 1.38
C VAL A 51 -0.38 5.05 0.66
N SER A 52 0.80 5.21 0.11
CA SER A 52 1.54 4.12 -0.51
C SER A 52 2.82 3.87 0.28
N HIS A 53 3.30 2.66 0.30
CA HIS A 53 4.65 2.37 0.76
C HIS A 53 5.32 1.38 -0.18
N GLY A 54 6.63 1.49 -0.28
CA GLY A 54 7.43 0.65 -1.17
C GLY A 54 8.83 0.42 -0.65
N CYS A 55 9.45 -0.64 -1.16
CA CYS A 55 10.82 -1.00 -0.86
C CYS A 55 11.80 -0.10 -1.62
N PHE A 56 12.76 0.47 -0.89
CA PHE A 56 13.84 1.29 -1.46
C PHE A 56 15.15 0.89 -0.79
N HIS A 57 15.76 -0.17 -1.32
CA HIS A 57 16.93 -0.79 -0.72
C HIS A 57 18.25 -0.16 -1.17
N SER A 58 19.22 -0.15 -0.28
CA SER A 58 20.61 0.10 -0.63
C SER A 58 21.24 -1.15 -1.28
N ALA A 59 22.37 -0.99 -1.97
CA ALA A 59 23.03 -2.11 -2.65
C ALA A 59 23.47 -3.25 -1.69
N ASN A 60 23.67 -2.95 -0.41
CA ASN A 60 24.12 -3.90 0.60
C ASN A 60 23.06 -4.13 1.68
N ASP A 61 21.77 -4.05 1.32
CA ASP A 61 20.69 -4.20 2.27
C ASP A 61 20.69 -5.59 2.91
N PRO A 62 20.52 -5.69 4.25
CA PRO A 62 20.44 -6.97 4.95
C PRO A 62 19.37 -7.91 4.46
N GLU A 63 18.27 -7.40 3.90
CA GLU A 63 17.16 -8.19 3.36
C GLU A 63 17.59 -9.07 2.19
N PHE A 64 18.65 -8.71 1.48
CA PHE A 64 19.20 -9.50 0.37
C PHE A 64 19.89 -10.80 0.81
N LYS A 65 19.95 -11.07 2.10
CA LYS A 65 20.28 -12.41 2.63
C LYS A 65 19.12 -13.40 2.51
N GLN A 66 17.90 -12.90 2.41
CA GLN A 66 16.66 -13.72 2.33
C GLN A 66 16.03 -13.65 0.94
N PHE A 67 16.12 -12.51 0.27
CA PHE A 67 15.54 -12.27 -1.05
C PHE A 67 16.63 -11.82 -2.04
N PRO A 68 16.47 -12.09 -3.35
CA PRO A 68 17.37 -11.54 -4.35
C PRO A 68 17.32 -9.99 -4.33
N PRO A 69 18.41 -9.31 -4.75
CA PRO A 69 18.40 -7.84 -4.85
C PRO A 69 17.28 -7.34 -5.74
N HIS A 70 16.44 -6.47 -5.18
CA HIS A 70 15.27 -5.88 -5.83
C HIS A 70 15.06 -4.46 -5.31
N CYS A 71 14.24 -3.68 -5.99
CA CYS A 71 13.87 -2.30 -5.61
C CYS A 71 15.06 -1.46 -5.13
N LEU A 72 16.20 -1.58 -5.84
CA LEU A 72 17.40 -0.78 -5.53
C LEU A 72 17.09 0.70 -5.75
N LYS A 73 17.31 1.52 -4.72
CA LYS A 73 17.04 2.97 -4.77
C LYS A 73 17.77 3.62 -5.94
N GLY A 74 17.03 4.40 -6.73
CA GLY A 74 17.54 5.07 -7.93
C GLY A 74 17.53 4.21 -9.20
N THR A 75 16.99 2.99 -9.15
CA THR A 75 16.78 2.16 -10.34
C THR A 75 15.29 2.15 -10.76
N PRO A 76 15.02 1.88 -12.06
CA PRO A 76 13.63 1.76 -12.52
C PRO A 76 12.81 0.71 -11.77
N GLY A 77 13.44 -0.35 -11.26
CA GLY A 77 12.78 -1.42 -10.51
C GLY A 77 12.16 -0.97 -9.20
N ALA A 78 12.76 0.05 -8.56
CA ALA A 78 12.26 0.64 -7.32
C ALA A 78 11.11 1.64 -7.54
N GLU A 79 10.85 2.09 -8.77
CA GLU A 79 9.81 3.05 -9.04
C GLU A 79 8.42 2.37 -9.04
N PHE A 80 7.42 3.12 -8.62
CA PHE A 80 6.02 2.68 -8.71
C PHE A 80 5.58 2.61 -10.17
N VAL A 81 4.73 1.64 -10.51
CA VAL A 81 4.12 1.60 -11.84
C VAL A 81 3.21 2.82 -12.06
N PRO A 82 3.02 3.31 -13.30
CA PRO A 82 2.21 4.50 -13.55
C PRO A 82 0.76 4.41 -13.05
N GLU A 83 0.22 3.20 -13.00
CA GLU A 83 -1.13 2.92 -12.49
C GLU A 83 -1.29 3.25 -11.00
N ALA A 84 -0.21 3.15 -10.23
CA ALA A 84 -0.14 3.34 -8.79
C ALA A 84 0.09 4.80 -8.36
N LEU A 85 0.41 5.70 -9.29
CA LEU A 85 0.77 7.08 -8.96
C LEU A 85 -0.40 8.05 -9.15
N ALA A 86 -0.69 8.85 -8.14
CA ALA A 86 -1.52 10.05 -8.30
C ALA A 86 -0.74 11.17 -9.02
N GLU A 87 -1.42 12.24 -9.43
CA GLU A 87 -0.78 13.36 -10.14
C GLU A 87 0.09 14.21 -9.21
N HIS A 88 -0.39 14.42 -7.98
CA HIS A 88 0.32 15.18 -6.95
C HIS A 88 0.67 14.26 -5.78
N PHE A 89 1.87 13.75 -5.79
CA PHE A 89 2.38 12.90 -4.71
C PHE A 89 3.67 13.45 -4.12
N VAL A 90 3.99 12.98 -2.91
CA VAL A 90 5.27 13.22 -2.25
C VAL A 90 5.82 11.91 -1.72
N ARG A 91 7.12 11.72 -1.86
CA ARG A 91 7.87 10.60 -1.28
C ARG A 91 8.60 11.05 -0.03
N VAL A 92 8.50 10.25 1.02
CA VAL A 92 9.18 10.45 2.30
C VAL A 92 10.15 9.30 2.53
N GLU A 93 11.41 9.64 2.66
CA GLU A 93 12.48 8.66 2.92
C GLU A 93 12.34 8.09 4.33
N ASN A 94 12.71 6.83 4.52
CA ASN A 94 12.83 6.21 5.84
C ASN A 94 14.13 6.64 6.51
N ASP A 95 14.21 7.92 6.87
CA ASP A 95 15.31 8.54 7.57
C ASP A 95 14.73 9.37 8.73
N ILE A 96 15.31 9.22 9.93
CA ILE A 96 14.88 9.94 11.14
C ILE A 96 14.97 11.47 10.99
N ASN A 97 15.81 11.97 10.09
CA ASN A 97 15.95 13.39 9.78
C ASN A 97 14.93 13.87 8.72
N ALA A 98 14.33 12.96 7.97
CA ALA A 98 13.24 13.32 7.05
C ALA A 98 12.02 13.76 7.87
N ARG A 99 11.28 14.74 7.34
CA ARG A 99 10.08 15.26 8.04
C ARG A 99 8.84 14.97 7.21
N LEU A 100 7.81 14.49 7.90
CA LEU A 100 6.48 14.52 7.33
C LEU A 100 6.06 15.98 7.11
N LEU A 101 5.59 16.27 5.91
CA LEU A 101 5.14 17.62 5.56
C LEU A 101 4.03 18.10 6.50
N GLU A 102 4.01 19.38 6.83
CA GLU A 102 2.96 19.97 7.67
C GLU A 102 1.59 19.84 6.99
N ASN A 103 1.53 20.10 5.70
CA ASN A 103 0.31 20.10 4.88
C ASN A 103 0.19 18.82 4.03
N LEU A 104 0.10 17.65 4.66
CA LEU A 104 -0.03 16.36 3.95
C LEU A 104 -1.15 16.33 2.91
N PHE A 105 -2.28 16.96 3.20
CA PHE A 105 -3.48 16.92 2.37
C PHE A 105 -3.47 17.90 1.17
N GLU A 106 -2.37 18.62 0.95
CA GLU A 106 -2.10 19.31 -0.32
C GLU A 106 -1.74 18.33 -1.42
N TYR A 107 -1.34 17.13 -1.04
CA TYR A 107 -1.06 16.01 -1.96
C TYR A 107 -2.25 15.05 -2.03
N GLN A 108 -2.34 14.34 -3.15
CA GLN A 108 -3.30 13.26 -3.35
C GLN A 108 -2.77 11.95 -2.76
N GLN A 109 -1.43 11.81 -2.75
CA GLN A 109 -0.72 10.60 -2.34
C GLN A 109 0.54 10.95 -1.55
N ILE A 110 0.81 10.17 -0.50
CA ILE A 110 2.09 10.12 0.17
C ILE A 110 2.69 8.74 0.01
N ILE A 111 3.97 8.67 -0.37
CA ILE A 111 4.72 7.42 -0.53
C ILE A 111 5.75 7.36 0.60
N LEU A 112 5.67 6.34 1.45
CA LEU A 112 6.66 6.06 2.48
C LEU A 112 7.66 5.03 1.98
N GLU A 113 8.95 5.32 2.09
CA GLU A 113 10.01 4.34 1.83
C GLU A 113 10.13 3.37 3.01
N LYS A 114 10.38 2.10 2.71
CA LYS A 114 10.72 1.07 3.71
C LYS A 114 11.86 0.18 3.21
N GLN A 115 12.49 -0.54 4.14
CA GLN A 115 13.56 -1.52 3.88
C GLN A 115 13.27 -2.86 4.56
N THR A 116 12.07 -3.05 5.09
CA THR A 116 11.60 -4.26 5.76
C THR A 116 10.21 -4.62 5.28
N LEU A 117 9.72 -5.82 5.61
CA LEU A 117 8.36 -6.24 5.24
C LEU A 117 7.29 -5.39 5.93
N ASP A 118 7.52 -4.98 7.19
CA ASP A 118 6.54 -4.21 7.98
C ASP A 118 6.80 -2.71 7.87
N ILE A 119 5.88 -2.00 7.23
CA ILE A 119 5.92 -0.53 7.14
C ILE A 119 5.97 0.16 8.53
N PHE A 120 5.42 -0.47 9.56
CA PHE A 120 5.38 0.09 10.90
C PHE A 120 6.70 -0.03 11.67
N GLU A 121 7.73 -0.65 11.09
CA GLU A 121 9.11 -0.57 11.57
C GLU A 121 9.85 0.68 11.07
N THR A 122 9.21 1.48 10.21
CA THR A 122 9.80 2.71 9.67
C THR A 122 9.58 3.91 10.59
N CYS A 123 10.41 4.96 10.41
CA CYS A 123 10.39 6.16 11.23
C CYS A 123 9.08 6.96 11.18
N HIS A 124 8.31 6.84 10.08
CA HIS A 124 7.23 7.80 9.79
C HIS A 124 5.83 7.20 9.77
N ALA A 125 5.69 5.87 9.71
CA ALA A 125 4.38 5.23 9.55
C ALA A 125 3.41 5.56 10.69
N ASP A 126 3.85 5.45 11.94
CA ASP A 126 3.02 5.77 13.11
C ASP A 126 2.69 7.26 13.18
N ALA A 127 3.66 8.14 12.93
CA ALA A 127 3.45 9.57 12.93
C ALA A 127 2.45 10.00 11.84
N LEU A 128 2.53 9.41 10.63
CA LEU A 128 1.55 9.61 9.57
C LEU A 128 0.17 9.12 10.01
N LEU A 129 0.08 7.89 10.53
CA LEU A 129 -1.18 7.28 10.94
C LEU A 129 -1.92 8.11 12.00
N HIS A 130 -1.19 8.77 12.93
CA HIS A 130 -1.77 9.67 13.93
C HIS A 130 -2.41 10.93 13.33
N ARG A 131 -1.96 11.37 12.15
CA ARG A 131 -2.47 12.55 11.46
C ARG A 131 -3.67 12.26 10.57
N LEU A 132 -3.93 10.99 10.27
CA LEU A 132 -5.06 10.55 9.46
C LEU A 132 -6.33 10.44 10.32
N ASN A 133 -7.50 10.49 9.66
CA ASN A 133 -8.78 10.32 10.34
C ASN A 133 -8.84 8.98 11.07
N GLN A 134 -8.96 9.03 12.39
CA GLN A 134 -8.97 7.86 13.26
C GLN A 134 -10.19 6.95 13.04
N ALA A 135 -11.29 7.52 12.54
CA ALA A 135 -12.54 6.81 12.25
C ALA A 135 -12.61 6.26 10.80
N ALA A 136 -11.63 6.60 9.96
CA ALA A 136 -11.59 6.12 8.57
C ALA A 136 -11.46 4.60 8.49
N GLU A 137 -11.96 4.02 7.41
CA GLU A 137 -11.66 2.66 7.00
C GLU A 137 -10.44 2.67 6.09
N PHE A 138 -9.44 1.85 6.43
CA PHE A 138 -8.21 1.69 5.65
C PHE A 138 -8.41 0.59 4.63
N VAL A 139 -8.30 0.92 3.36
CA VAL A 139 -8.55 0.03 2.22
C VAL A 139 -7.21 -0.41 1.65
N VAL A 140 -6.81 -1.64 1.93
CA VAL A 140 -5.48 -2.18 1.62
C VAL A 140 -5.49 -2.96 0.32
N PHE A 141 -4.51 -2.70 -0.56
CA PHE A 141 -4.29 -3.41 -1.82
C PHE A 141 -2.81 -3.38 -2.22
N GLY A 142 -2.40 -4.24 -3.17
CA GLY A 142 -1.01 -4.35 -3.64
C GLY A 142 -0.43 -5.76 -3.41
N VAL A 143 0.89 -5.87 -3.20
CA VAL A 143 1.61 -7.15 -3.11
C VAL A 143 2.62 -7.20 -1.96
N VAL A 144 2.95 -8.34 -1.44
CA VAL A 144 2.42 -9.71 -1.64
C VAL A 144 1.48 -10.02 -0.50
N THR A 145 0.40 -10.75 -0.76
CA THR A 145 -0.68 -11.02 0.21
C THR A 145 -0.15 -11.58 1.54
N GLU A 146 0.68 -12.61 1.52
CA GLU A 146 1.23 -13.30 2.71
C GLU A 146 2.44 -12.62 3.35
N TYR A 147 2.94 -11.52 2.76
CA TYR A 147 4.09 -10.74 3.25
C TYR A 147 3.70 -9.31 3.61
N CYS A 148 4.04 -8.35 2.78
CA CYS A 148 3.88 -6.93 3.07
C CYS A 148 2.42 -6.50 3.24
N VAL A 149 1.48 -7.08 2.47
CA VAL A 149 0.04 -6.83 2.64
C VAL A 149 -0.42 -7.32 4.01
N ARG A 150 -0.05 -8.55 4.39
CA ARG A 150 -0.32 -9.09 5.72
C ARG A 150 0.21 -8.18 6.83
N CYS A 151 1.50 -7.79 6.75
CA CYS A 151 2.13 -6.90 7.73
C CYS A 151 1.37 -5.57 7.85
N ALA A 152 1.00 -4.96 6.73
CA ALA A 152 0.25 -3.71 6.72
C ALA A 152 -1.13 -3.85 7.38
N VAL A 153 -1.89 -4.90 7.03
CA VAL A 153 -3.22 -5.15 7.60
C VAL A 153 -3.14 -5.43 9.10
N GLU A 154 -2.26 -6.34 9.53
CA GLU A 154 -2.07 -6.65 10.95
C GLU A 154 -1.62 -5.40 11.74
N GLY A 155 -0.69 -4.63 11.17
CA GLY A 155 -0.18 -3.41 11.77
C GLY A 155 -1.27 -2.36 11.97
N LEU A 156 -2.16 -2.17 10.99
CA LEU A 156 -3.33 -1.29 11.09
C LEU A 156 -4.34 -1.80 12.13
N LEU A 157 -4.67 -3.09 12.12
CA LEU A 157 -5.60 -3.70 13.09
C LEU A 157 -5.07 -3.59 14.54
N LYS A 158 -3.77 -3.86 14.78
CA LYS A 158 -3.11 -3.67 16.08
C LYS A 158 -3.23 -2.22 16.57
N ARG A 159 -3.30 -1.25 15.67
CA ARG A 159 -3.50 0.19 15.94
C ARG A 159 -4.99 0.59 15.96
N LYS A 160 -5.87 -0.40 16.04
CA LYS A 160 -7.33 -0.23 16.18
C LYS A 160 -7.95 0.52 14.99
N ARG A 161 -7.42 0.32 13.77
CA ARG A 161 -8.01 0.82 12.55
C ARG A 161 -9.01 -0.19 11.99
N ARG A 162 -10.08 0.30 11.36
CA ARG A 162 -10.95 -0.54 10.54
C ARG A 162 -10.23 -0.80 9.23
N VAL A 163 -10.18 -2.04 8.79
CA VAL A 163 -9.42 -2.45 7.61
C VAL A 163 -10.29 -3.28 6.66
N ALA A 164 -10.29 -2.89 5.40
CA ALA A 164 -10.82 -3.67 4.29
C ALA A 164 -9.66 -4.05 3.35
N VAL A 165 -9.59 -5.30 2.92
CA VAL A 165 -8.63 -5.78 1.93
C VAL A 165 -9.34 -5.95 0.59
N VAL A 166 -8.79 -5.37 -0.47
CA VAL A 166 -9.36 -5.44 -1.82
C VAL A 166 -8.87 -6.71 -2.50
N ARG A 167 -9.68 -7.79 -2.41
CA ARG A 167 -9.28 -9.14 -2.81
C ARG A 167 -8.97 -9.33 -4.31
N ASP A 168 -9.46 -8.45 -5.17
CA ASP A 168 -9.20 -8.44 -6.62
C ASP A 168 -8.15 -7.39 -7.04
N ALA A 169 -7.43 -6.83 -6.03
CA ALA A 169 -6.30 -5.94 -6.21
C ALA A 169 -5.11 -6.33 -5.30
N ILE A 170 -5.01 -7.59 -4.94
CA ILE A 170 -3.86 -8.22 -4.26
C ILE A 170 -3.42 -9.47 -5.01
N GLU A 171 -2.15 -9.86 -4.86
CA GLU A 171 -1.62 -11.10 -5.44
C GLU A 171 -0.77 -11.86 -4.42
N THR A 172 -0.65 -13.17 -4.60
CA THR A 172 0.05 -14.11 -3.73
C THR A 172 1.09 -14.91 -4.51
N LEU A 173 2.16 -15.36 -3.87
CA LEU A 173 3.12 -16.28 -4.48
C LEU A 173 2.60 -17.73 -4.51
N ALA A 174 1.71 -18.08 -3.58
CA ALA A 174 1.14 -19.41 -3.47
C ALA A 174 -0.35 -19.32 -3.10
N PRO A 175 -1.28 -19.71 -3.99
CA PRO A 175 -2.72 -19.56 -3.76
C PRO A 175 -3.22 -20.09 -2.41
N GLU A 176 -2.79 -21.28 -2.01
CA GLU A 176 -3.19 -21.88 -0.73
C GLU A 176 -2.71 -21.06 0.49
N VAL A 177 -1.51 -20.44 0.38
CA VAL A 177 -0.97 -19.57 1.44
C VAL A 177 -1.71 -18.25 1.47
N GLY A 178 -2.02 -17.69 0.30
CA GLY A 178 -2.83 -16.47 0.17
C GLY A 178 -4.21 -16.64 0.79
N ASP A 179 -4.95 -17.70 0.45
CA ASP A 179 -6.29 -18.00 0.97
C ASP A 179 -6.27 -18.17 2.49
N LYS A 180 -5.26 -18.90 3.00
CA LYS A 180 -5.06 -19.04 4.45
C LYS A 180 -4.80 -17.68 5.11
N THR A 181 -3.92 -16.87 4.52
CA THR A 181 -3.61 -15.53 5.02
C THR A 181 -4.87 -14.65 5.08
N LEU A 182 -5.67 -14.62 4.02
CA LEU A 182 -6.93 -13.87 4.02
C LEU A 182 -7.89 -14.33 5.10
N THR A 183 -8.01 -15.65 5.31
CA THR A 183 -8.82 -16.21 6.41
C THR A 183 -8.31 -15.75 7.77
N GLU A 184 -7.00 -15.77 8.00
CA GLU A 184 -6.38 -15.30 9.24
C GLU A 184 -6.65 -13.80 9.47
N LEU A 185 -6.50 -12.98 8.43
CA LEU A 185 -6.77 -11.54 8.50
C LEU A 185 -8.26 -11.24 8.80
N GLN A 186 -9.19 -12.00 8.22
CA GLN A 186 -10.61 -11.88 8.56
C GLN A 186 -10.88 -12.24 10.03
N ASN A 187 -10.24 -13.29 10.54
CA ASN A 187 -10.35 -13.66 11.96
C ASN A 187 -9.79 -12.58 12.91
N LEU A 188 -8.83 -11.77 12.44
CA LEU A 188 -8.29 -10.62 13.17
C LEU A 188 -9.18 -9.37 13.05
N GLY A 189 -10.22 -9.38 12.21
CA GLY A 189 -11.19 -8.31 12.07
C GLY A 189 -11.12 -7.51 10.77
N ALA A 190 -10.31 -7.91 9.80
CA ALA A 190 -10.34 -7.33 8.46
C ALA A 190 -11.58 -7.77 7.69
N THR A 191 -12.12 -6.91 6.83
CA THR A 191 -13.16 -7.27 5.86
C THR A 191 -12.54 -7.48 4.49
N LEU A 192 -13.16 -8.34 3.67
CA LEU A 192 -12.77 -8.48 2.27
C LEU A 192 -13.80 -7.76 1.38
N VAL A 193 -13.30 -7.00 0.42
CA VAL A 193 -14.11 -6.27 -0.57
C VAL A 193 -13.52 -6.47 -1.96
N THR A 194 -14.29 -6.13 -3.00
CA THR A 194 -13.78 -5.97 -4.36
C THR A 194 -13.53 -4.49 -4.66
N THR A 195 -12.78 -4.25 -5.74
CA THR A 195 -12.57 -2.90 -6.27
C THR A 195 -13.90 -2.21 -6.57
N GLU A 196 -14.86 -2.92 -7.15
CA GLU A 196 -16.18 -2.38 -7.49
C GLU A 196 -16.98 -2.01 -6.24
N GLU A 197 -17.01 -2.89 -5.24
CA GLU A 197 -17.72 -2.67 -3.98
C GLU A 197 -17.20 -1.43 -3.25
N ILE A 198 -15.88 -1.27 -3.15
CA ILE A 198 -15.33 -0.10 -2.44
C ILE A 198 -15.56 1.20 -3.20
N LEU A 199 -15.44 1.20 -4.52
CA LEU A 199 -15.72 2.40 -5.33
C LEU A 199 -17.21 2.79 -5.29
N ALA A 200 -18.13 1.82 -5.25
CA ALA A 200 -19.55 2.07 -5.06
C ALA A 200 -19.84 2.74 -3.71
N LYS A 201 -19.19 2.30 -2.62
CA LYS A 201 -19.31 2.92 -1.29
C LYS A 201 -18.87 4.38 -1.30
N LEU A 202 -17.79 4.74 -2.02
CA LEU A 202 -17.34 6.13 -2.13
C LEU A 202 -18.40 7.03 -2.78
N THR A 203 -19.11 6.50 -3.76
CA THR A 203 -20.18 7.26 -4.43
C THR A 203 -21.37 7.51 -3.51
N GLN A 204 -21.75 6.52 -2.70
CA GLN A 204 -22.89 6.62 -1.76
C GLN A 204 -22.61 7.57 -0.58
N SER A 205 -21.37 7.65 -0.12
CA SER A 205 -20.97 8.53 1.00
C SER A 205 -21.04 10.03 0.64
N ARG A 206 -21.25 10.36 -0.63
CA ARG A 206 -21.29 11.75 -1.15
C ARG A 206 -22.70 12.22 -1.49
N ALA A 207 -23.66 11.31 -1.56
CA ALA A 207 -25.06 11.60 -1.83
C ALA A 207 -25.81 11.95 -0.55
#